data_8ba0ca1fa91ee040df99c0a608d6f0c2
#
_entry.id   8ba0ca1fa91ee040df99c0a608d6f0c2
#
_cell.length_a   1.000
_cell.length_b   1.000
_cell.length_c   1.000
_cell.angle_alpha   90.00
_cell.angle_beta   90.00
_cell.angle_gamma   90.00
#
_symmetry.space_group_name_H-M   'P 1'
#
loop_
_entity.id
_entity.type
_entity.pdbx_description
1 polymer ?
#
loop_
_entity_poly.entity_id
_entity_poly.type
_entity_poly.pdbx_seq_one_letter_code
_entity_poly.pdbx_strand_id
1 'polypeptide(L)'
;EFNVTSADTKYNAWHKWSRSVIDAAEFMCNFKSVDDFNRFVKQFDYNLPTRIALPLLISTKISGIGFALACDALKELGFTSYAKPDTHLIDICEELDLSDRNQLNVFEAIVRIANDSVEIDPDVTPNKVDKIMWLISSGNFYMDGKTIGGHKKDYIRRTKTILKLD
;
A
#
# COMPACT_ATOMS: atom_id res chain seq x y z
N GLU A 1 -25.30 16.81 2.74
CA GLU A 1 -26.15 15.69 2.29
C GLU A 1 -25.72 15.28 0.89
N PHE A 2 -25.26 14.04 0.72
CA PHE A 2 -24.92 13.50 -0.59
C PHE A 2 -26.20 12.92 -1.20
N ASN A 3 -26.78 13.59 -2.18
CA ASN A 3 -27.90 13.05 -2.95
C ASN A 3 -27.38 12.02 -3.95
N VAL A 4 -27.27 10.76 -3.52
CA VAL A 4 -27.03 9.63 -4.44
C VAL A 4 -28.36 9.31 -5.10
N THR A 5 -28.45 9.57 -6.41
CA THR A 5 -29.67 9.32 -7.17
C THR A 5 -29.70 7.91 -7.74
N SER A 6 -30.87 7.42 -8.12
CA SER A 6 -31.03 6.12 -8.81
C SER A 6 -30.30 6.02 -10.15
N ALA A 7 -29.83 7.14 -10.69
CA ALA A 7 -28.97 7.20 -11.87
C ALA A 7 -27.48 6.89 -11.59
N ASP A 8 -27.10 6.79 -10.30
CA ASP A 8 -25.74 6.46 -9.91
C ASP A 8 -25.47 4.98 -10.21
N THR A 9 -24.67 4.75 -11.23
CA THR A 9 -24.30 3.42 -11.69
C THR A 9 -23.12 2.86 -10.89
N LYS A 10 -22.88 1.56 -11.03
CA LYS A 10 -21.70 0.87 -10.45
C LYS A 10 -20.34 1.51 -10.82
N TYR A 11 -20.30 2.41 -11.80
CA TYR A 11 -19.11 3.16 -12.23
C TYR A 11 -18.95 4.50 -11.51
N ASN A 12 -20.00 5.00 -10.83
CA ASN A 12 -19.92 6.22 -10.06
C ASN A 12 -18.99 6.05 -8.84
N ALA A 13 -18.07 6.97 -8.65
CA ALA A 13 -17.10 6.93 -7.55
C ALA A 13 -17.80 6.91 -6.17
N TRP A 14 -18.89 7.67 -6.00
CA TRP A 14 -19.67 7.71 -4.76
C TRP A 14 -20.40 6.40 -4.48
N HIS A 15 -20.94 5.77 -5.52
CA HIS A 15 -21.58 4.45 -5.38
C HIS A 15 -20.54 3.39 -4.95
N LYS A 16 -19.36 3.39 -5.59
CA LYS A 16 -18.26 2.48 -5.21
C LYS A 16 -17.80 2.73 -3.78
N TRP A 17 -17.63 3.99 -3.40
CA TRP A 17 -17.21 4.36 -2.06
C TRP A 17 -18.24 3.95 -0.99
N SER A 18 -19.53 4.28 -1.18
CA SER A 18 -20.56 3.89 -0.23
C SER A 18 -20.71 2.38 -0.12
N ARG A 19 -20.57 1.66 -1.23
CA ARG A 19 -20.59 0.18 -1.21
C ARG A 19 -19.39 -0.36 -0.44
N SER A 20 -18.19 0.18 -0.65
CA SER A 20 -16.99 -0.26 0.07
C SER A 20 -17.10 -0.09 1.59
N VAL A 21 -17.76 0.98 2.05
CA VAL A 21 -18.01 1.19 3.49
C VAL A 21 -18.91 0.10 4.07
N ILE A 22 -19.97 -0.28 3.36
CA ILE A 22 -20.89 -1.34 3.79
C ILE A 22 -20.14 -2.69 3.81
N ASP A 23 -19.46 -3.04 2.72
CA ASP A 23 -18.74 -4.30 2.61
C ASP A 23 -17.60 -4.40 3.65
N ALA A 24 -16.92 -3.27 3.95
CA ALA A 24 -15.91 -3.22 5.01
C ALA A 24 -16.53 -3.46 6.39
N ALA A 25 -17.67 -2.85 6.67
CA ALA A 25 -18.39 -3.10 7.92
C ALA A 25 -18.82 -4.58 8.04
N GLU A 26 -19.38 -5.16 6.99
CA GLU A 26 -19.74 -6.58 6.93
C GLU A 26 -18.51 -7.48 7.13
N PHE A 27 -17.38 -7.15 6.51
CA PHE A 27 -16.12 -7.87 6.70
C PHE A 27 -15.67 -7.81 8.16
N MET A 28 -15.71 -6.62 8.79
CA MET A 28 -15.30 -6.43 10.18
C MET A 28 -16.25 -7.13 11.18
N CYS A 29 -17.51 -7.35 10.86
CA CYS A 29 -18.45 -8.11 11.70
C CYS A 29 -18.06 -9.59 11.89
N ASN A 30 -17.13 -10.14 11.11
CA ASN A 30 -16.59 -11.48 11.34
C ASN A 30 -15.67 -11.56 12.56
N PHE A 31 -15.25 -10.43 13.14
CA PHE A 31 -14.33 -10.37 14.27
C PHE A 31 -15.05 -9.90 15.53
N LYS A 32 -14.82 -10.62 16.64
CA LYS A 32 -15.46 -10.33 17.93
C LYS A 32 -14.85 -9.12 18.65
N SER A 33 -13.63 -8.76 18.31
CA SER A 33 -12.89 -7.64 18.91
C SER A 33 -11.73 -7.21 18.03
N VAL A 34 -11.11 -6.08 18.35
CA VAL A 34 -9.86 -5.62 17.71
C VAL A 34 -8.74 -6.67 17.87
N ASP A 35 -8.64 -7.31 19.03
CA ASP A 35 -7.64 -8.36 19.26
C ASP A 35 -7.88 -9.60 18.39
N ASP A 36 -9.13 -9.91 18.09
CA ASP A 36 -9.49 -11.01 17.20
C ASP A 36 -9.05 -10.69 15.77
N PHE A 37 -9.33 -9.48 15.29
CA PHE A 37 -8.83 -9.00 14.00
C PHE A 37 -7.29 -8.98 13.94
N ASN A 38 -6.63 -8.47 14.99
CA ASN A 38 -5.17 -8.45 15.06
C ASN A 38 -4.57 -9.86 14.98
N ARG A 39 -5.17 -10.84 15.67
CA ARG A 39 -4.74 -12.25 15.58
C ARG A 39 -4.92 -12.79 14.16
N PHE A 40 -6.06 -12.49 13.53
CA PHE A 40 -6.32 -12.87 12.15
C PHE A 40 -5.25 -12.32 11.20
N VAL A 41 -4.95 -11.02 11.26
CA VAL A 41 -3.91 -10.41 10.40
C VAL A 41 -2.54 -11.05 10.64
N LYS A 42 -2.17 -11.30 11.90
CA LYS A 42 -0.89 -11.93 12.26
C LYS A 42 -0.73 -13.33 11.67
N GLN A 43 -1.80 -14.08 11.46
CA GLN A 43 -1.73 -15.39 10.80
C GLN A 43 -1.27 -15.30 9.34
N PHE A 44 -1.58 -14.18 8.67
CA PHE A 44 -1.13 -13.92 7.31
C PHE A 44 0.28 -13.29 7.25
N ASP A 45 0.79 -12.79 8.35
CA ASP A 45 2.14 -12.19 8.40
C ASP A 45 3.26 -13.22 8.66
N TYR A 46 3.00 -14.48 8.32
CA TYR A 46 3.94 -15.59 8.52
C TYR A 46 5.08 -15.59 7.49
N ASN A 47 4.76 -15.41 6.22
CA ASN A 47 5.72 -15.34 5.13
C ASN A 47 5.20 -14.44 4.00
N LEU A 48 6.02 -14.20 2.98
CA LEU A 48 5.64 -13.32 1.87
C LEU A 48 4.38 -13.78 1.13
N PRO A 49 4.21 -15.05 0.73
CA PRO A 49 2.98 -15.51 0.09
C PRO A 49 1.73 -15.30 0.93
N THR A 50 1.76 -15.61 2.22
CA THR A 50 0.60 -15.40 3.10
C THR A 50 0.33 -13.93 3.33
N ARG A 51 1.37 -13.09 3.43
CA ARG A 51 1.25 -11.63 3.53
C ARG A 51 0.56 -11.02 2.30
N ILE A 52 0.85 -11.51 1.10
CA ILE A 52 0.16 -11.12 -0.14
C ILE A 52 -1.29 -11.60 -0.16
N ALA A 53 -1.56 -12.79 0.39
CA ALA A 53 -2.90 -13.38 0.35
C ALA A 53 -3.95 -12.55 1.11
N LEU A 54 -3.59 -11.86 2.19
CA LEU A 54 -4.55 -11.08 2.96
C LEU A 54 -5.10 -9.86 2.19
N PRO A 55 -4.29 -8.98 1.57
CA PRO A 55 -4.83 -7.90 0.74
C PRO A 55 -5.63 -8.41 -0.45
N LEU A 56 -5.26 -9.55 -1.05
CA LEU A 56 -6.06 -10.19 -2.10
C LEU A 56 -7.41 -10.64 -1.55
N LEU A 57 -7.45 -11.28 -0.39
CA LEU A 57 -8.70 -11.65 0.26
C LEU A 57 -9.58 -10.44 0.53
N ILE A 58 -9.04 -9.38 1.11
CA ILE A 58 -9.74 -8.11 1.37
C ILE A 58 -10.31 -7.54 0.07
N SER A 59 -9.53 -7.52 -1.01
CA SER A 59 -9.96 -7.00 -2.31
C SER A 59 -11.10 -7.79 -2.94
N THR A 60 -11.24 -9.08 -2.60
CA THR A 60 -12.37 -9.90 -3.05
C THR A 60 -13.63 -9.71 -2.21
N LYS A 61 -13.49 -9.24 -0.96
CA LYS A 61 -14.59 -9.08 -0.01
C LYS A 61 -15.18 -7.68 0.00
N ILE A 62 -14.38 -6.67 -0.34
CA ILE A 62 -14.77 -5.25 -0.24
C ILE A 62 -14.79 -4.65 -1.64
N SER A 63 -15.96 -4.35 -2.15
CA SER A 63 -16.15 -3.74 -3.47
C SER A 63 -15.43 -2.41 -3.59
N GLY A 64 -14.72 -2.22 -4.70
CA GLY A 64 -14.00 -0.96 -4.96
C GLY A 64 -12.63 -0.85 -4.27
N ILE A 65 -12.26 -1.81 -3.45
CA ILE A 65 -10.91 -1.90 -2.85
C ILE A 65 -10.10 -2.93 -3.66
N GLY A 66 -9.09 -2.45 -4.38
CA GLY A 66 -8.10 -3.31 -5.02
C GLY A 66 -6.92 -3.62 -4.09
N PHE A 67 -5.97 -4.42 -4.57
CA PHE A 67 -4.79 -4.87 -3.80
C PHE A 67 -4.05 -3.72 -3.11
N ALA A 68 -3.71 -2.66 -3.86
CA ALA A 68 -2.99 -1.50 -3.30
C ALA A 68 -3.77 -0.80 -2.17
N LEU A 69 -5.09 -0.61 -2.32
CA LEU A 69 -5.92 0.00 -1.29
C LEU A 69 -6.11 -0.92 -0.08
N ALA A 70 -6.16 -2.23 -0.28
CA ALA A 70 -6.19 -3.20 0.82
C ALA A 70 -4.88 -3.16 1.64
N CYS A 71 -3.73 -3.07 0.96
CA CYS A 71 -2.44 -2.86 1.62
C CYS A 71 -2.41 -1.53 2.41
N ASP A 72 -2.94 -0.45 1.81
CA ASP A 72 -3.02 0.86 2.46
C ASP A 72 -3.88 0.82 3.73
N ALA A 73 -5.05 0.19 3.66
CA ALA A 73 -5.93 0.01 4.82
C ALA A 73 -5.23 -0.75 5.96
N LEU A 74 -4.53 -1.84 5.67
CA LEU A 74 -3.76 -2.59 6.66
C LEU A 74 -2.64 -1.74 7.27
N LYS A 75 -1.92 -1.00 6.45
CA LYS A 75 -0.86 -0.09 6.87
C LYS A 75 -1.39 1.01 7.81
N GLU A 76 -2.50 1.64 7.47
CA GLU A 76 -3.14 2.69 8.29
C GLU A 76 -3.73 2.13 9.60
N LEU A 77 -4.07 0.84 9.64
CA LEU A 77 -4.45 0.14 10.88
C LEU A 77 -3.24 -0.26 11.74
N GLY A 78 -2.02 0.08 11.34
CA GLY A 78 -0.80 -0.13 12.12
C GLY A 78 -0.01 -1.41 11.79
N PHE A 79 -0.39 -2.15 10.75
CA PHE A 79 0.35 -3.34 10.32
C PHE A 79 1.52 -2.93 9.41
N THR A 80 2.67 -2.68 10.01
CA THR A 80 3.86 -2.10 9.35
C THR A 80 4.54 -3.03 8.34
N SER A 81 4.16 -4.31 8.30
CA SER A 81 4.61 -5.31 7.31
C SER A 81 4.01 -5.07 5.90
N TYR A 82 3.08 -4.15 5.77
CA TYR A 82 2.41 -3.83 4.51
C TYR A 82 2.92 -2.52 3.93
N ALA A 83 2.96 -2.47 2.60
CA ALA A 83 3.30 -1.31 1.79
C ALA A 83 2.24 -1.14 0.70
N LYS A 84 1.95 0.07 0.27
CA LYS A 84 0.98 0.37 -0.78
C LYS A 84 1.66 0.43 -2.14
N PRO A 85 1.50 -0.56 -3.03
CA PRO A 85 2.06 -0.51 -4.38
C PRO A 85 1.22 0.42 -5.28
N ASP A 86 1.29 1.72 -5.03
CA ASP A 86 0.62 2.73 -5.84
C ASP A 86 1.49 3.18 -7.03
N THR A 87 0.98 4.11 -7.83
CA THR A 87 1.68 4.59 -9.03
C THR A 87 3.06 5.20 -8.73
N HIS A 88 3.26 5.77 -7.54
CA HIS A 88 4.55 6.33 -7.16
C HIS A 88 5.61 5.23 -6.97
N LEU A 89 5.24 4.18 -6.26
CA LEU A 89 6.12 3.03 -6.01
C LEU A 89 6.32 2.20 -7.27
N ILE A 90 5.27 1.97 -8.06
CA ILE A 90 5.34 1.27 -9.34
C ILE A 90 6.38 1.94 -10.25
N ASP A 91 6.30 3.26 -10.44
CA ASP A 91 7.22 3.99 -11.30
C ASP A 91 8.67 3.92 -10.80
N ILE A 92 8.90 4.02 -9.48
CA ILE A 92 10.24 3.92 -8.90
C ILE A 92 10.80 2.50 -9.09
N CYS A 93 10.01 1.47 -8.79
CA CYS A 93 10.46 0.09 -8.89
C CYS A 93 10.77 -0.31 -10.34
N GLU A 94 9.93 0.10 -11.29
CA GLU A 94 10.16 -0.16 -12.71
C GLU A 94 11.43 0.54 -13.21
N GLU A 95 11.58 1.83 -12.93
CA GLU A 95 12.72 2.63 -13.37
C GLU A 95 14.06 2.19 -12.76
N LEU A 96 14.04 1.56 -11.60
CA LEU A 96 15.23 1.02 -10.93
C LEU A 96 15.44 -0.49 -11.15
N ASP A 97 14.70 -1.11 -12.07
CA ASP A 97 14.75 -2.55 -12.37
C ASP A 97 14.53 -3.45 -11.14
N LEU A 98 13.77 -2.96 -10.14
CA LEU A 98 13.44 -3.71 -8.92
C LEU A 98 12.27 -4.68 -9.13
N SER A 99 11.32 -4.32 -10.01
CA SER A 99 10.19 -5.14 -10.42
C SER A 99 9.56 -4.59 -11.71
N ASP A 100 8.69 -5.38 -12.32
CA ASP A 100 7.75 -4.90 -13.33
C ASP A 100 6.62 -4.05 -12.71
N ARG A 101 5.65 -3.61 -13.54
CA ARG A 101 4.51 -2.79 -13.09
C ARG A 101 3.41 -3.59 -12.37
N ASN A 102 3.57 -4.86 -12.13
CA ASN A 102 2.61 -5.67 -11.39
C ASN A 102 2.64 -5.30 -9.91
N GLN A 103 1.49 -4.93 -9.35
CA GLN A 103 1.38 -4.51 -7.94
C GLN A 103 1.88 -5.56 -6.94
N LEU A 104 1.74 -6.85 -7.25
CA LEU A 104 2.25 -7.92 -6.38
C LEU A 104 3.79 -7.92 -6.38
N ASN A 105 4.39 -7.81 -7.56
CA ASN A 105 5.85 -7.78 -7.70
C ASN A 105 6.45 -6.52 -7.07
N VAL A 106 5.77 -5.37 -7.20
CA VAL A 106 6.17 -4.13 -6.50
C VAL A 106 6.10 -4.30 -4.99
N PHE A 107 5.01 -4.89 -4.47
CA PHE A 107 4.90 -5.20 -3.04
C PHE A 107 6.05 -6.08 -2.55
N GLU A 108 6.35 -7.16 -3.29
CA GLU A 108 7.47 -8.05 -2.98
C GLU A 108 8.83 -7.33 -2.99
N ALA A 109 9.06 -6.45 -3.96
CA ALA A 109 10.28 -5.65 -4.04
C ALA A 109 10.44 -4.76 -2.80
N ILE A 110 9.38 -4.07 -2.37
CA ILE A 110 9.41 -3.22 -1.17
C ILE A 110 9.68 -4.05 0.09
N VAL A 111 9.05 -5.23 0.21
CA VAL A 111 9.31 -6.14 1.35
C VAL A 111 10.77 -6.62 1.36
N ARG A 112 11.34 -6.97 0.20
CA ARG A 112 12.76 -7.34 0.08
C ARG A 112 13.67 -6.21 0.49
N ILE A 113 13.45 -4.99 -0.03
CA ILE A 113 14.24 -3.82 0.35
C ILE A 113 14.20 -3.62 1.87
N ALA A 114 13.03 -3.72 2.49
CA ALA A 114 12.93 -3.59 3.93
C ALA A 114 13.72 -4.66 4.67
N ASN A 115 13.59 -5.93 4.26
CA ASN A 115 14.32 -7.06 4.88
C ASN A 115 15.84 -6.91 4.73
N ASP A 116 16.31 -6.52 3.55
CA ASP A 116 17.75 -6.35 3.27
C ASP A 116 18.34 -5.14 4.03
N SER A 117 17.49 -4.17 4.38
CA SER A 117 17.92 -2.98 5.12
C SER A 117 17.95 -3.16 6.64
N VAL A 118 17.44 -4.29 7.19
CA VAL A 118 17.38 -4.53 8.66
C VAL A 118 18.78 -4.55 9.29
N GLU A 119 19.81 -4.97 8.57
CA GLU A 119 21.20 -4.95 9.07
C GLU A 119 21.74 -3.52 9.25
N ILE A 120 21.18 -2.55 8.51
CA ILE A 120 21.58 -1.12 8.58
C ILE A 120 20.71 -0.37 9.58
N ASP A 121 19.41 -0.58 9.54
CA ASP A 121 18.42 0.01 10.44
C ASP A 121 17.44 -1.11 10.89
N PRO A 122 17.57 -1.61 12.16
CA PRO A 122 16.70 -2.66 12.67
C PRO A 122 15.21 -2.28 12.74
N ASP A 123 14.91 -0.99 12.73
CA ASP A 123 13.54 -0.49 12.80
C ASP A 123 12.88 -0.31 11.42
N VAL A 124 13.59 -0.65 10.32
CA VAL A 124 13.02 -0.54 8.99
C VAL A 124 11.88 -1.53 8.79
N THR A 125 10.82 -1.06 8.14
CA THR A 125 9.64 -1.87 7.79
C THR A 125 9.19 -1.56 6.37
N PRO A 126 8.45 -2.46 5.72
CA PRO A 126 7.84 -2.17 4.41
C PRO A 126 7.04 -0.85 4.39
N ASN A 127 6.30 -0.55 5.46
CA ASN A 127 5.59 0.73 5.60
C ASN A 127 6.56 1.95 5.62
N LYS A 128 7.70 1.85 6.31
CA LYS A 128 8.69 2.94 6.31
C LYS A 128 9.31 3.15 4.92
N VAL A 129 9.66 2.07 4.24
CA VAL A 129 10.17 2.13 2.85
C VAL A 129 9.15 2.77 1.91
N ASP A 130 7.90 2.33 1.97
CA ASP A 130 6.78 2.92 1.23
C ASP A 130 6.67 4.43 1.49
N LYS A 131 6.59 4.84 2.75
CA LYS A 131 6.44 6.26 3.13
C LYS A 131 7.61 7.12 2.62
N ILE A 132 8.84 6.62 2.69
CA ILE A 132 10.01 7.33 2.18
C ILE A 132 9.93 7.49 0.65
N MET A 133 9.67 6.41 -0.08
CA MET A 133 9.55 6.44 -1.54
C MET A 133 8.39 7.32 -2.00
N TRP A 134 7.25 7.22 -1.31
CA TRP A 134 6.11 8.08 -1.60
C TRP A 134 6.43 9.56 -1.36
N LEU A 135 7.08 9.89 -0.24
CA LEU A 135 7.50 11.27 0.09
C LEU A 135 8.45 11.83 -0.97
N ILE A 136 9.46 11.05 -1.37
CA ILE A 136 10.40 11.44 -2.44
C ILE A 136 9.66 11.69 -3.75
N SER A 137 8.69 10.86 -4.07
CA SER A 137 7.94 10.93 -5.32
C SER A 137 6.90 12.05 -5.33
N SER A 138 6.09 12.16 -4.30
CA SER A 138 5.00 13.14 -4.20
C SER A 138 5.48 14.51 -3.74
N GLY A 139 6.50 14.56 -2.90
CA GLY A 139 6.98 15.76 -2.23
C GLY A 139 6.04 16.30 -1.15
N ASN A 140 5.00 15.55 -0.79
CA ASN A 140 4.00 15.98 0.19
C ASN A 140 4.22 15.31 1.54
N PHE A 141 4.18 16.06 2.62
CA PHE A 141 4.06 15.51 3.96
C PHE A 141 2.59 15.23 4.30
N TYR A 142 2.32 14.10 4.94
CA TYR A 142 0.96 13.75 5.39
C TYR A 142 0.37 14.73 6.41
N MET A 143 1.25 15.42 7.15
CA MET A 143 0.85 16.38 8.18
C MET A 143 1.27 17.79 7.76
N ASP A 144 0.46 18.78 8.10
CA ASP A 144 0.73 20.22 8.00
C ASP A 144 0.66 20.86 6.59
N GLY A 145 0.24 20.14 5.55
CA GLY A 145 0.19 20.69 4.18
C GLY A 145 1.55 21.16 3.63
N LYS A 146 2.66 20.75 4.28
CA LYS A 146 4.01 21.07 3.83
C LYS A 146 4.38 20.26 2.61
N THR A 147 4.97 20.91 1.62
CA THR A 147 5.52 20.26 0.43
C THR A 147 7.00 20.58 0.31
N ILE A 148 7.80 19.60 -0.09
CA ILE A 148 9.22 19.77 -0.40
C ILE A 148 9.47 19.75 -1.92
N GLY A 149 8.39 19.62 -2.72
CA GLY A 149 8.47 19.33 -4.16
C GLY A 149 8.83 17.87 -4.43
N GLY A 150 8.24 17.31 -5.49
CA GLY A 150 8.55 15.94 -5.89
C GLY A 150 9.94 15.83 -6.52
N HIS A 151 10.77 14.93 -6.01
CA HIS A 151 12.14 14.69 -6.48
C HIS A 151 12.32 13.32 -7.13
N LYS A 152 11.22 12.67 -7.55
CA LYS A 152 11.23 11.30 -8.12
C LYS A 152 12.29 11.11 -9.21
N LYS A 153 12.31 11.99 -10.22
CA LYS A 153 13.27 11.89 -11.33
C LYS A 153 14.73 12.01 -10.88
N ASP A 154 15.00 12.95 -9.96
CA ASP A 154 16.36 13.16 -9.46
C ASP A 154 16.80 12.00 -8.57
N TYR A 155 15.92 11.46 -7.74
CA TYR A 155 16.14 10.27 -6.95
C TYR A 155 16.49 9.07 -7.83
N ILE A 156 15.66 8.76 -8.83
CA ILE A 156 15.89 7.66 -9.78
C ILE A 156 17.24 7.81 -10.46
N ARG A 157 17.52 9.00 -11.03
CA ARG A 157 18.79 9.29 -11.71
C ARG A 157 20.00 9.07 -10.81
N ARG A 158 19.97 9.58 -9.58
CA ARG A 158 21.06 9.40 -8.61
C ARG A 158 21.24 7.95 -8.20
N THR A 159 20.14 7.24 -7.96
CA THR A 159 20.17 5.82 -7.60
C THR A 159 20.74 4.97 -8.73
N LYS A 160 20.30 5.18 -9.98
CA LYS A 160 20.91 4.52 -11.16
C LYS A 160 22.41 4.76 -11.24
N THR A 161 22.87 5.99 -11.05
CA THR A 161 24.30 6.32 -11.05
C THR A 161 25.06 5.56 -9.95
N ILE A 162 24.51 5.47 -8.74
CA ILE A 162 25.15 4.76 -7.62
C ILE A 162 25.20 3.26 -7.88
N LEU A 163 24.11 2.69 -8.39
CA LEU A 163 23.97 1.26 -8.68
C LEU A 163 24.59 0.84 -10.01
N LYS A 164 25.07 1.80 -10.82
CA LYS A 164 25.61 1.58 -12.18
C LYS A 164 24.61 0.86 -13.09
N LEU A 165 23.33 1.22 -12.98
CA LEU A 165 22.26 0.80 -13.87
C LEU A 165 22.24 1.73 -15.09
N ASP A 166 22.12 1.15 -16.30
CA ASP A 166 22.07 1.91 -17.57
C ASP A 166 20.71 2.60 -17.80
#